data_9b9d1a62ec494c2bedc932e4a7d02fd6
#
_entry.id   9b9d1a62ec494c2bedc932e4a7d02fd6
#
_cell.length_a   1.000
_cell.length_b   1.000
_cell.length_c   1.000
_cell.angle_alpha   90.00
_cell.angle_beta   90.00
_cell.angle_gamma   90.00
#
_symmetry.space_group_name_H-M   'P 1'
#
loop_
_entity.id
_entity.type
_entity.pdbx_description
1 polymer ?
#
loop_
_entity_poly.entity_id
_entity_poly.type
_entity_poly.pdbx_seq_one_letter_code
_entity_poly.pdbx_strand_id
1 'polypeptide(L)'
;MSAHRTTRGAVTPSRPGEPAYLVFSDVDETLIHCKSLLEFLDHYFAERHGLHGRRHAAAVRARLASVIAAGAGRHEANALYYQAWRGELLAEVQRAGRRWYAGRRSAGGFFVEATHTALRRHQAEGAELVLVSGSFAAVLDPLAEECGAAHVLCTRPAVADGVLTGEVVGEPVIGEARRRAVRALLAGHPHIDPADCHAYGDHVSDLPMLLEVGHPTVVGDSADLLERLRAARRTAPA
;
A
#
# COMPACT_ATOMS: atom_id res chain seq x y z
N MET A 1 -39.83 -29.60 13.02
CA MET A 1 -39.26 -28.63 12.04
C MET A 1 -39.14 -27.28 12.73
N SER A 2 -37.98 -26.94 13.26
CA SER A 2 -37.73 -25.68 13.98
C SER A 2 -36.64 -24.94 13.26
N ALA A 3 -36.99 -23.82 12.63
CA ALA A 3 -36.08 -22.96 11.89
C ALA A 3 -35.25 -22.12 12.87
N HIS A 4 -33.94 -22.36 12.94
CA HIS A 4 -33.02 -21.47 13.63
C HIS A 4 -32.87 -20.19 12.79
N ARG A 5 -33.54 -19.15 13.22
CA ARG A 5 -33.28 -17.77 12.77
C ARG A 5 -31.98 -17.30 13.41
N THR A 6 -30.91 -17.25 12.64
CA THR A 6 -29.68 -16.58 13.05
C THR A 6 -29.96 -15.07 13.12
N THR A 7 -30.05 -14.53 14.32
CA THR A 7 -30.15 -13.11 14.59
C THR A 7 -28.80 -12.47 14.20
N ARG A 8 -28.78 -11.70 13.10
CA ARG A 8 -27.70 -10.72 12.86
C ARG A 8 -27.61 -9.82 14.08
N GLY A 9 -26.43 -9.78 14.70
CA GLY A 9 -26.15 -8.87 15.79
C GLY A 9 -26.50 -7.43 15.36
N ALA A 10 -27.11 -6.67 16.27
CA ALA A 10 -27.47 -5.29 16.06
C ALA A 10 -26.20 -4.50 15.78
N VAL A 11 -26.06 -3.99 14.55
CA VAL A 11 -25.04 -3.00 14.19
C VAL A 11 -25.28 -1.78 15.08
N THR A 12 -24.36 -1.48 15.96
CA THR A 12 -24.40 -0.26 16.78
C THR A 12 -24.31 0.92 15.80
N PRO A 13 -25.27 1.86 15.82
CA PRO A 13 -25.21 3.00 14.89
C PRO A 13 -23.94 3.79 15.14
N SER A 14 -23.15 4.01 14.07
CA SER A 14 -21.94 4.83 14.09
C SER A 14 -22.29 6.24 14.62
N ARG A 15 -21.42 6.80 15.44
CA ARG A 15 -21.56 8.19 15.87
C ARG A 15 -21.39 9.11 14.66
N PRO A 16 -22.05 10.29 14.63
CA PRO A 16 -21.80 11.26 13.55
C PRO A 16 -20.30 11.56 13.46
N GLY A 17 -19.68 11.31 12.31
CA GLY A 17 -18.25 11.49 12.04
C GLY A 17 -17.39 10.24 12.17
N GLU A 18 -17.92 9.09 12.61
CA GLU A 18 -17.21 7.80 12.55
C GLU A 18 -17.45 7.11 11.20
N PRO A 19 -16.41 6.48 10.59
CA PRO A 19 -16.57 5.79 9.33
C PRO A 19 -17.50 4.58 9.47
N ALA A 20 -18.28 4.31 8.42
CA ALA A 20 -19.16 3.14 8.38
C ALA A 20 -18.35 1.83 8.26
N TYR A 21 -17.26 1.85 7.53
CA TYR A 21 -16.30 0.76 7.33
C TYR A 21 -14.98 1.30 6.78
N LEU A 22 -13.94 0.45 6.74
CA LEU A 22 -12.66 0.79 6.13
C LEU A 22 -12.51 0.13 4.76
N VAL A 23 -11.87 0.85 3.84
CA VAL A 23 -11.46 0.29 2.55
C VAL A 23 -9.94 0.40 2.42
N PHE A 24 -9.29 -0.74 2.35
CA PHE A 24 -7.84 -0.86 2.21
C PHE A 24 -7.46 -0.99 0.74
N SER A 25 -6.46 -0.27 0.29
CA SER A 25 -5.94 -0.42 -1.07
C SER A 25 -4.43 -0.52 -1.06
N ASP A 26 -3.89 -1.56 -1.70
CA ASP A 26 -2.53 -1.48 -2.21
C ASP A 26 -2.41 -0.34 -3.22
N VAL A 27 -1.21 0.10 -3.49
CA VAL A 27 -0.95 1.28 -4.32
C VAL A 27 -0.41 0.89 -5.70
N ASP A 28 0.77 0.28 -5.74
CA ASP A 28 1.47 -0.02 -6.99
C ASP A 28 0.76 -1.11 -7.80
N GLU A 29 0.42 -0.85 -9.06
CA GLU A 29 -0.30 -1.76 -9.96
C GLU A 29 -1.73 -2.10 -9.50
N THR A 30 -2.16 -1.58 -8.33
CA THR A 30 -3.54 -1.68 -7.80
C THR A 30 -4.32 -0.37 -7.95
N LEU A 31 -3.83 0.73 -7.36
CA LEU A 31 -4.43 2.08 -7.47
C LEU A 31 -3.80 2.91 -8.59
N ILE A 32 -2.51 2.73 -8.83
CA ILE A 32 -1.74 3.43 -9.86
C ILE A 32 -1.04 2.44 -10.81
N HIS A 33 -0.87 2.84 -12.09
CA HIS A 33 -0.30 2.00 -13.15
C HIS A 33 1.23 1.86 -13.11
N CYS A 34 1.90 2.09 -11.97
CA CYS A 34 3.36 2.02 -11.92
C CYS A 34 3.89 1.39 -10.63
N LYS A 35 5.17 1.07 -10.63
CA LYS A 35 5.94 0.73 -9.44
C LYS A 35 6.56 2.00 -8.88
N SER A 36 5.84 2.65 -7.98
CA SER A 36 6.16 3.98 -7.46
C SER A 36 7.59 4.09 -6.94
N LEU A 37 8.06 3.09 -6.18
CA LEU A 37 9.42 3.07 -5.65
C LEU A 37 10.48 3.16 -6.75
N LEU A 38 10.33 2.39 -7.84
CA LEU A 38 11.34 2.33 -8.91
C LEU A 38 11.32 3.61 -9.77
N GLU A 39 10.12 4.10 -10.09
CA GLU A 39 10.03 5.35 -10.86
C GLU A 39 10.51 6.55 -10.04
N PHE A 40 10.17 6.60 -8.74
CA PHE A 40 10.63 7.67 -7.88
C PHE A 40 12.14 7.64 -7.65
N LEU A 41 12.74 6.45 -7.51
CA LEU A 41 14.20 6.31 -7.45
C LEU A 41 14.88 6.97 -8.68
N ASP A 42 14.41 6.60 -9.88
CA ASP A 42 14.95 7.14 -11.13
C ASP A 42 14.76 8.67 -11.20
N HIS A 43 13.57 9.15 -10.84
CA HIS A 43 13.26 10.59 -10.84
C HIS A 43 14.16 11.38 -9.88
N TYR A 44 14.18 10.97 -8.61
CA TYR A 44 14.91 11.66 -7.55
C TYR A 44 16.41 11.76 -7.86
N PHE A 45 17.05 10.62 -8.12
CA PHE A 45 18.49 10.61 -8.36
C PHE A 45 18.88 11.30 -9.66
N ALA A 46 18.06 11.22 -10.70
CA ALA A 46 18.29 11.97 -11.94
C ALA A 46 18.20 13.48 -11.72
N GLU A 47 17.20 13.94 -10.98
CA GLU A 47 16.99 15.36 -10.67
C GLU A 47 18.10 15.90 -9.75
N ARG A 48 18.39 15.16 -8.67
CA ARG A 48 19.29 15.60 -7.61
C ARG A 48 20.76 15.55 -8.00
N HIS A 49 21.18 14.53 -8.73
CA HIS A 49 22.58 14.20 -9.00
C HIS A 49 22.92 14.07 -10.50
N GLY A 50 21.98 14.40 -11.39
CA GLY A 50 22.19 14.39 -12.84
C GLY A 50 22.62 13.02 -13.39
N LEU A 51 23.66 12.99 -14.22
CA LEU A 51 24.18 11.76 -14.82
C LEU A 51 24.72 10.77 -13.78
N HIS A 52 25.34 11.26 -12.71
CA HIS A 52 25.81 10.39 -11.62
C HIS A 52 24.64 9.72 -10.93
N GLY A 53 23.59 10.46 -10.61
CA GLY A 53 22.38 9.93 -10.02
C GLY A 53 21.67 8.91 -10.91
N ARG A 54 21.58 9.14 -12.22
CA ARG A 54 21.02 8.16 -13.17
C ARG A 54 21.79 6.84 -13.15
N ARG A 55 23.13 6.89 -13.09
CA ARG A 55 23.97 5.69 -12.99
C ARG A 55 23.76 4.98 -11.65
N HIS A 56 23.64 5.73 -10.55
CA HIS A 56 23.34 5.18 -9.24
C HIS A 56 22.00 4.47 -9.22
N ALA A 57 20.92 5.10 -9.68
CA ALA A 57 19.60 4.50 -9.76
C ALA A 57 19.59 3.22 -10.62
N ALA A 58 20.26 3.26 -11.78
CA ALA A 58 20.39 2.08 -12.64
C ALA A 58 21.14 0.92 -11.95
N ALA A 59 22.21 1.21 -11.20
CA ALA A 59 22.95 0.21 -10.44
C ALA A 59 22.10 -0.40 -9.32
N VAL A 60 21.33 0.41 -8.60
CA VAL A 60 20.39 -0.06 -7.58
C VAL A 60 19.32 -0.98 -8.21
N ARG A 61 18.72 -0.58 -9.33
CA ARG A 61 17.74 -1.41 -10.04
C ARG A 61 18.32 -2.74 -10.51
N ALA A 62 19.52 -2.72 -11.08
CA ALA A 62 20.22 -3.94 -11.51
C ALA A 62 20.49 -4.87 -10.32
N ARG A 63 20.92 -4.33 -9.19
CA ARG A 63 21.13 -5.11 -7.96
C ARG A 63 19.83 -5.69 -7.41
N LEU A 64 18.73 -4.91 -7.40
CA LEU A 64 17.41 -5.41 -7.00
C LEU A 64 16.96 -6.55 -7.92
N ALA A 65 17.08 -6.39 -9.24
CA ALA A 65 16.74 -7.44 -10.19
C ALA A 65 17.58 -8.71 -9.98
N SER A 66 18.88 -8.56 -9.72
CA SER A 66 19.80 -9.68 -9.46
C SER A 66 19.42 -10.45 -8.19
N VAL A 67 19.15 -9.78 -7.06
CA VAL A 67 18.78 -10.49 -5.82
C VAL A 67 17.41 -11.16 -5.92
N ILE A 68 16.45 -10.54 -6.61
CA ILE A 68 15.14 -11.14 -6.89
C ILE A 68 15.29 -12.38 -7.77
N ALA A 69 16.10 -12.33 -8.82
CA ALA A 69 16.40 -13.46 -9.68
C ALA A 69 17.12 -14.61 -8.94
N ALA A 70 17.90 -14.27 -7.91
CA ALA A 70 18.54 -15.24 -7.02
C ALA A 70 17.58 -15.83 -5.95
N GLY A 71 16.29 -15.43 -5.96
CA GLY A 71 15.27 -15.96 -5.05
C GLY A 71 15.07 -15.14 -3.78
N ALA A 72 15.66 -13.94 -3.67
CA ALA A 72 15.42 -13.06 -2.54
C ALA A 72 13.94 -12.68 -2.44
N GLY A 73 13.42 -12.71 -1.21
CA GLY A 73 12.05 -12.30 -0.93
C GLY A 73 11.84 -10.79 -1.11
N ARG A 74 10.58 -10.38 -1.29
CA ARG A 74 10.22 -8.95 -1.40
C ARG A 74 10.67 -8.11 -0.21
N HIS A 75 10.68 -8.68 0.98
CA HIS A 75 11.15 -8.01 2.20
C HIS A 75 12.63 -7.62 2.07
N GLU A 76 13.48 -8.56 1.63
CA GLU A 76 14.91 -8.33 1.45
C GLU A 76 15.19 -7.30 0.32
N ALA A 77 14.48 -7.44 -0.80
CA ALA A 77 14.58 -6.49 -1.90
C ALA A 77 14.15 -5.06 -1.47
N ASN A 78 13.11 -4.95 -0.64
CA ASN A 78 12.65 -3.66 -0.12
C ASN A 78 13.69 -3.05 0.85
N ALA A 79 14.29 -3.85 1.74
CA ALA A 79 15.38 -3.37 2.61
C ALA A 79 16.58 -2.86 1.79
N LEU A 80 16.96 -3.59 0.73
CA LEU A 80 18.01 -3.16 -0.19
C LEU A 80 17.67 -1.84 -0.91
N TYR A 81 16.41 -1.65 -1.29
CA TYR A 81 15.95 -0.39 -1.88
C TYR A 81 16.20 0.79 -0.93
N TYR A 82 15.86 0.65 0.36
CA TYR A 82 16.03 1.75 1.32
C TYR A 82 17.49 2.08 1.60
N GLN A 83 18.42 1.12 1.46
CA GLN A 83 19.86 1.39 1.57
C GLN A 83 20.36 2.42 0.55
N ALA A 84 19.71 2.49 -0.63
CA ALA A 84 20.09 3.46 -1.67
C ALA A 84 19.84 4.92 -1.27
N TRP A 85 19.01 5.16 -0.27
CA TRP A 85 18.66 6.49 0.22
C TRP A 85 19.55 7.01 1.34
N ARG A 86 20.54 6.21 1.76
CA ARG A 86 21.48 6.62 2.80
C ARG A 86 22.19 7.93 2.44
N GLY A 87 22.11 8.91 3.36
CA GLY A 87 22.73 10.22 3.21
C GLY A 87 21.87 11.28 2.53
N GLU A 88 20.67 10.90 2.01
CA GLU A 88 19.75 11.87 1.42
C GLU A 88 18.97 12.63 2.51
N LEU A 89 18.75 13.92 2.29
CA LEU A 89 17.94 14.75 3.20
C LEU A 89 16.45 14.43 3.01
N LEU A 90 15.77 14.02 4.09
CA LEU A 90 14.34 13.69 4.06
C LEU A 90 13.50 14.80 3.43
N ALA A 91 13.76 16.06 3.80
CA ALA A 91 13.03 17.20 3.25
C ALA A 91 13.18 17.37 1.73
N GLU A 92 14.37 17.03 1.16
CA GLU A 92 14.57 17.04 -0.30
C GLU A 92 13.79 15.89 -0.95
N VAL A 93 13.85 14.71 -0.34
CA VAL A 93 13.12 13.53 -0.83
C VAL A 93 11.61 13.78 -0.84
N GLN A 94 11.05 14.38 0.22
CA GLN A 94 9.64 14.76 0.27
C GLN A 94 9.26 15.80 -0.80
N ARG A 95 10.07 16.84 -1.00
CA ARG A 95 9.82 17.83 -2.06
C ARG A 95 9.87 17.20 -3.45
N ALA A 96 10.81 16.30 -3.68
CA ALA A 96 10.92 15.58 -4.95
C ALA A 96 9.73 14.63 -5.16
N GLY A 97 9.20 13.99 -4.10
CA GLY A 97 8.00 13.17 -4.16
C GLY A 97 6.79 13.95 -4.68
N ARG A 98 6.57 15.16 -4.17
CA ARG A 98 5.50 16.04 -4.67
C ARG A 98 5.69 16.44 -6.13
N ARG A 99 6.95 16.73 -6.57
CA ARG A 99 7.21 17.04 -7.98
C ARG A 99 7.02 15.84 -8.90
N TRP A 100 7.52 14.67 -8.50
CA TRP A 100 7.29 13.41 -9.22
C TRP A 100 5.81 13.15 -9.41
N TYR A 101 5.05 13.23 -8.33
CA TYR A 101 3.61 13.01 -8.35
C TYR A 101 2.89 13.98 -9.30
N ALA A 102 3.19 15.28 -9.19
CA ALA A 102 2.62 16.30 -10.07
C ALA A 102 2.94 16.04 -11.54
N GLY A 103 4.17 15.63 -11.86
CA GLY A 103 4.58 15.23 -13.21
C GLY A 103 3.81 14.02 -13.73
N ARG A 104 3.65 12.99 -12.89
CA ARG A 104 2.88 11.77 -13.25
C ARG A 104 1.39 12.09 -13.49
N ARG A 105 0.81 12.94 -12.64
CA ARG A 105 -0.58 13.37 -12.79
C ARG A 105 -0.80 14.17 -14.09
N SER A 106 0.12 15.07 -14.41
CA SER A 106 0.06 15.89 -15.63
C SER A 106 0.20 15.06 -16.91
N ALA A 107 0.96 13.95 -16.87
CA ALA A 107 1.13 13.06 -18.02
C ALA A 107 -0.12 12.25 -18.36
N GLY A 108 -1.10 12.14 -17.45
CA GLY A 108 -2.31 11.35 -17.62
C GLY A 108 -2.09 9.82 -17.44
N GLY A 109 -3.17 9.07 -17.35
CA GLY A 109 -3.13 7.61 -17.24
C GLY A 109 -2.41 7.09 -15.99
N PHE A 110 -2.41 7.86 -14.90
CA PHE A 110 -1.71 7.49 -13.68
C PHE A 110 -2.50 6.48 -12.84
N PHE A 111 -3.81 6.69 -12.71
CA PHE A 111 -4.66 5.81 -11.92
C PHE A 111 -5.14 4.59 -12.70
N VAL A 112 -5.26 3.47 -12.01
CA VAL A 112 -6.07 2.31 -12.42
C VAL A 112 -7.53 2.74 -12.23
N GLU A 113 -8.15 3.17 -13.30
CA GLU A 113 -9.44 3.89 -13.27
C GLU A 113 -10.55 3.09 -12.57
N ALA A 114 -10.58 1.77 -12.78
CA ALA A 114 -11.56 0.90 -12.13
C ALA A 114 -11.43 0.92 -10.60
N THR A 115 -10.19 0.80 -10.09
CA THR A 115 -9.90 0.83 -8.65
C THR A 115 -10.17 2.23 -8.09
N HIS A 116 -9.65 3.26 -8.74
CA HIS A 116 -9.82 4.64 -8.29
C HIS A 116 -11.30 5.03 -8.18
N THR A 117 -12.11 4.67 -9.19
CA THR A 117 -13.57 4.92 -9.18
C THR A 117 -14.25 4.13 -8.05
N ALA A 118 -13.88 2.86 -7.83
CA ALA A 118 -14.42 2.05 -6.75
C ALA A 118 -14.11 2.66 -5.37
N LEU A 119 -12.88 3.11 -5.14
CA LEU A 119 -12.47 3.74 -3.87
C LEU A 119 -13.25 5.04 -3.60
N ARG A 120 -13.43 5.89 -4.61
CA ARG A 120 -14.26 7.10 -4.50
C ARG A 120 -15.72 6.79 -4.16
N ARG A 121 -16.25 5.71 -4.72
CA ARG A 121 -17.60 5.25 -4.39
C ARG A 121 -17.71 4.82 -2.93
N HIS A 122 -16.74 4.05 -2.42
CA HIS A 122 -16.70 3.68 -1.00
C HIS A 122 -16.68 4.91 -0.09
N GLN A 123 -15.87 5.91 -0.42
CA GLN A 123 -15.83 7.17 0.34
C GLN A 123 -17.19 7.91 0.31
N ALA A 124 -17.87 7.93 -0.84
CA ALA A 124 -19.21 8.51 -0.94
C ALA A 124 -20.27 7.73 -0.13
N GLU A 125 -20.03 6.45 0.14
CA GLU A 125 -20.84 5.57 1.00
C GLU A 125 -20.45 5.66 2.49
N GLY A 126 -19.50 6.55 2.85
CA GLY A 126 -19.09 6.80 4.24
C GLY A 126 -17.92 5.96 4.73
N ALA A 127 -17.18 5.30 3.82
CA ALA A 127 -15.95 4.59 4.19
C ALA A 127 -14.75 5.52 4.33
N GLU A 128 -13.81 5.17 5.20
CA GLU A 128 -12.46 5.74 5.20
C GLU A 128 -11.52 4.91 4.32
N LEU A 129 -10.79 5.62 3.44
CA LEU A 129 -9.76 5.03 2.59
C LEU A 129 -8.45 4.89 3.37
N VAL A 130 -7.86 3.70 3.30
CA VAL A 130 -6.56 3.35 3.87
C VAL A 130 -5.63 2.88 2.76
N LEU A 131 -4.54 3.59 2.51
CA LEU A 131 -3.50 3.13 1.61
C LEU A 131 -2.54 2.20 2.35
N VAL A 132 -2.19 1.06 1.76
CA VAL A 132 -1.31 0.05 2.35
C VAL A 132 -0.20 -0.29 1.36
N SER A 133 1.04 0.11 1.63
CA SER A 133 2.12 -0.02 0.64
C SER A 133 3.49 -0.30 1.25
N GLY A 134 4.31 -1.06 0.53
CA GLY A 134 5.75 -1.19 0.80
C GLY A 134 6.56 0.08 0.47
N SER A 135 5.93 1.09 -0.14
CA SER A 135 6.49 2.41 -0.41
C SER A 135 6.57 3.23 0.89
N PHE A 136 6.90 4.51 0.81
CA PHE A 136 7.08 5.38 1.98
C PHE A 136 6.40 6.74 1.79
N ALA A 137 6.22 7.47 2.88
CA ALA A 137 5.45 8.70 2.95
C ALA A 137 5.83 9.73 1.88
N ALA A 138 7.12 9.95 1.60
CA ALA A 138 7.55 10.93 0.59
C ALA A 138 6.96 10.67 -0.81
N VAL A 139 6.64 9.41 -1.14
CA VAL A 139 6.00 9.02 -2.40
C VAL A 139 4.48 9.04 -2.27
N LEU A 140 3.97 8.61 -1.11
CA LEU A 140 2.55 8.33 -0.91
C LEU A 140 1.74 9.54 -0.44
N ASP A 141 2.35 10.49 0.29
CA ASP A 141 1.63 11.64 0.85
C ASP A 141 0.83 12.44 -0.21
N PRO A 142 1.43 12.83 -1.36
CA PRO A 142 0.66 13.58 -2.36
C PRO A 142 -0.47 12.75 -3.00
N LEU A 143 -0.29 11.43 -3.13
CA LEU A 143 -1.34 10.52 -3.59
C LEU A 143 -2.46 10.41 -2.56
N ALA A 144 -2.11 10.25 -1.28
CA ALA A 144 -3.05 10.15 -0.18
C ALA A 144 -3.87 11.45 -0.03
N GLU A 145 -3.21 12.60 -0.16
CA GLU A 145 -3.87 13.92 -0.15
C GLU A 145 -4.91 14.02 -1.29
N GLU A 146 -4.55 13.65 -2.53
CA GLU A 146 -5.49 13.71 -3.67
C GLU A 146 -6.64 12.70 -3.54
N CYS A 147 -6.34 11.49 -3.08
CA CYS A 147 -7.37 10.45 -2.91
C CYS A 147 -8.23 10.64 -1.66
N GLY A 148 -7.90 11.58 -0.77
CA GLY A 148 -8.60 11.77 0.51
C GLY A 148 -8.44 10.55 1.43
N ALA A 149 -7.27 9.90 1.43
CA ALA A 149 -7.01 8.77 2.30
C ALA A 149 -6.87 9.24 3.76
N ALA A 150 -7.62 8.61 4.65
CA ALA A 150 -7.59 8.90 6.09
C ALA A 150 -6.32 8.34 6.75
N HIS A 151 -5.81 7.22 6.22
CA HIS A 151 -4.64 6.53 6.76
C HIS A 151 -3.69 6.07 5.65
N VAL A 152 -2.39 6.08 5.97
CA VAL A 152 -1.34 5.52 5.10
C VAL A 152 -0.49 4.54 5.92
N LEU A 153 -0.67 3.26 5.69
CA LEU A 153 0.11 2.17 6.28
C LEU A 153 1.28 1.85 5.36
N CYS A 154 2.45 2.43 5.63
CA CYS A 154 3.59 2.34 4.73
C CYS A 154 4.90 2.06 5.45
N THR A 155 5.93 1.67 4.70
CA THR A 155 7.27 1.49 5.22
C THR A 155 7.83 2.83 5.70
N ARG A 156 8.50 2.81 6.84
CA ARG A 156 9.10 4.01 7.46
C ARG A 156 10.62 3.95 7.36
N PRO A 157 11.25 4.74 6.48
CA PRO A 157 12.70 4.89 6.50
C PRO A 157 13.17 5.47 7.82
N ALA A 158 14.31 5.01 8.32
CA ALA A 158 14.92 5.56 9.51
C ALA A 158 15.65 6.88 9.18
N VAL A 159 15.49 7.84 10.08
CA VAL A 159 16.02 9.21 9.93
C VAL A 159 16.82 9.58 11.17
N ALA A 160 18.01 10.14 10.98
CA ALA A 160 18.83 10.75 12.00
C ALA A 160 19.20 12.18 11.55
N ASP A 161 18.93 13.18 12.38
CA ASP A 161 19.21 14.59 12.11
C ASP A 161 18.67 15.08 10.75
N GLY A 162 17.51 14.61 10.33
CA GLY A 162 16.89 14.96 9.04
C GLY A 162 17.46 14.22 7.83
N VAL A 163 18.39 13.28 8.03
CA VAL A 163 19.07 12.49 6.99
C VAL A 163 18.58 11.06 7.04
N LEU A 164 18.29 10.47 5.89
CA LEU A 164 17.93 9.06 5.75
C LEU A 164 19.16 8.18 6.05
N THR A 165 19.00 7.22 6.97
CA THR A 165 20.10 6.32 7.38
C THR A 165 20.32 5.15 6.41
N GLY A 166 19.37 4.92 5.51
CA GLY A 166 19.34 3.74 4.64
C GLY A 166 18.74 2.50 5.31
N GLU A 167 18.23 2.64 6.52
CA GLU A 167 17.54 1.60 7.26
C GLU A 167 16.03 1.87 7.31
N VAL A 168 15.25 0.92 7.80
CA VAL A 168 13.81 1.07 8.04
C VAL A 168 13.51 0.91 9.53
N VAL A 169 12.52 1.64 10.03
CA VAL A 169 12.01 1.49 11.39
C VAL A 169 11.05 0.31 11.43
N GLY A 170 11.42 -0.72 12.13
CA GLY A 170 10.66 -1.97 12.17
C GLY A 170 10.88 -2.79 10.90
N GLU A 171 9.81 -3.19 10.27
CA GLU A 171 9.84 -4.00 9.04
C GLU A 171 9.11 -3.32 7.88
N PRO A 172 9.49 -3.62 6.62
CA PRO A 172 8.75 -3.15 5.46
C PRO A 172 7.30 -3.64 5.46
N VAL A 173 6.36 -2.78 5.07
CA VAL A 173 4.92 -3.10 5.05
C VAL A 173 4.59 -3.96 3.81
N ILE A 174 4.99 -5.24 3.87
CA ILE A 174 4.84 -6.23 2.81
C ILE A 174 4.39 -7.56 3.43
N GLY A 175 3.54 -8.32 2.76
CA GLY A 175 3.11 -9.65 3.19
C GLY A 175 2.48 -9.62 4.59
N GLU A 176 2.98 -10.40 5.54
CA GLU A 176 2.45 -10.48 6.90
C GLU A 176 2.53 -9.16 7.68
N ALA A 177 3.47 -8.27 7.34
CA ALA A 177 3.51 -6.93 7.93
C ALA A 177 2.29 -6.08 7.52
N ARG A 178 1.76 -6.25 6.30
CA ARG A 178 0.49 -5.63 5.89
C ARG A 178 -0.65 -6.13 6.75
N ARG A 179 -0.75 -7.45 6.99
CA ARG A 179 -1.76 -8.03 7.88
C ARG A 179 -1.71 -7.40 9.26
N ARG A 180 -0.51 -7.34 9.86
CA ARG A 180 -0.34 -6.75 11.20
C ARG A 180 -0.76 -5.29 11.25
N ALA A 181 -0.40 -4.50 10.22
CA ALA A 181 -0.76 -3.09 10.14
C ALA A 181 -2.29 -2.91 10.00
N VAL A 182 -2.94 -3.69 9.15
CA VAL A 182 -4.40 -3.69 8.96
C VAL A 182 -5.12 -4.08 10.26
N ARG A 183 -4.69 -5.16 10.91
CA ARG A 183 -5.26 -5.58 12.21
C ARG A 183 -5.10 -4.54 13.30
N ALA A 184 -3.95 -3.89 13.36
CA ALA A 184 -3.70 -2.84 14.34
C ALA A 184 -4.64 -1.63 14.13
N LEU A 185 -4.89 -1.25 12.86
CA LEU A 185 -5.82 -0.19 12.54
C LEU A 185 -7.27 -0.60 12.88
N LEU A 186 -7.69 -1.80 12.47
CA LEU A 186 -9.04 -2.32 12.81
C LEU A 186 -9.28 -2.41 14.32
N ALA A 187 -8.27 -2.81 15.09
CA ALA A 187 -8.36 -2.82 16.56
C ALA A 187 -8.58 -1.42 17.17
N GLY A 188 -8.14 -0.36 16.49
CA GLY A 188 -8.42 1.03 16.84
C GLY A 188 -9.85 1.49 16.51
N HIS A 189 -10.62 0.67 15.76
CA HIS A 189 -11.98 0.96 15.32
C HIS A 189 -12.95 -0.15 15.77
N PRO A 190 -13.18 -0.34 17.07
CA PRO A 190 -13.93 -1.49 17.59
C PRO A 190 -15.42 -1.51 17.18
N HIS A 191 -15.93 -0.43 16.61
CA HIS A 191 -17.29 -0.33 16.07
C HIS A 191 -17.40 -0.85 14.64
N ILE A 192 -16.26 -1.06 13.95
CA ILE A 192 -16.21 -1.57 12.57
C ILE A 192 -16.05 -3.09 12.59
N ASP A 193 -16.97 -3.78 11.89
CA ASP A 193 -16.83 -5.21 11.64
C ASP A 193 -15.88 -5.41 10.43
N PRO A 194 -14.76 -6.14 10.58
CA PRO A 194 -13.91 -6.50 9.44
C PRO A 194 -14.66 -7.20 8.30
N ALA A 195 -15.79 -7.86 8.61
CA ALA A 195 -16.63 -8.51 7.60
C ALA A 195 -17.28 -7.52 6.63
N ASP A 196 -17.48 -6.27 7.05
CA ASP A 196 -18.03 -5.19 6.20
C ASP A 196 -16.95 -4.40 5.46
N CYS A 197 -15.66 -4.60 5.80
CA CYS A 197 -14.54 -3.91 5.19
C CYS A 197 -14.15 -4.47 3.83
N HIS A 198 -13.55 -3.62 3.00
CA HIS A 198 -13.07 -3.96 1.66
C HIS A 198 -11.55 -3.87 1.57
N ALA A 199 -10.93 -4.66 0.68
CA ALA A 199 -9.50 -4.54 0.37
C ALA A 199 -9.24 -4.83 -1.11
N TYR A 200 -8.30 -4.08 -1.69
CA TYR A 200 -7.86 -4.17 -3.09
C TYR A 200 -6.38 -4.50 -3.14
N GLY A 201 -5.99 -5.45 -4.00
CA GLY A 201 -4.59 -5.82 -4.22
C GLY A 201 -4.42 -6.61 -5.51
N ASP A 202 -3.21 -6.60 -6.07
CA ASP A 202 -2.88 -7.24 -7.37
C ASP A 202 -1.89 -8.41 -7.23
N HIS A 203 -1.16 -8.47 -6.12
CA HIS A 203 -0.04 -9.40 -5.96
C HIS A 203 -0.22 -10.35 -4.76
N VAL A 204 0.41 -11.53 -4.82
CA VAL A 204 0.39 -12.54 -3.73
C VAL A 204 0.84 -11.98 -2.38
N SER A 205 1.72 -10.97 -2.36
CA SER A 205 2.08 -10.29 -1.10
C SER A 205 0.93 -9.53 -0.43
N ASP A 206 -0.20 -9.33 -1.13
CA ASP A 206 -1.39 -8.65 -0.60
C ASP A 206 -2.35 -9.64 0.05
N LEU A 207 -2.19 -10.92 -0.26
CA LEU A 207 -3.05 -11.98 0.28
C LEU A 207 -3.27 -11.87 1.80
N PRO A 208 -2.23 -11.64 2.64
CA PRO A 208 -2.42 -11.50 4.07
C PRO A 208 -3.36 -10.34 4.45
N MET A 209 -3.30 -9.20 3.75
CA MET A 209 -4.22 -8.07 3.93
C MET A 209 -5.64 -8.43 3.45
N LEU A 210 -5.75 -9.03 2.26
CA LEU A 210 -7.02 -9.40 1.65
C LEU A 210 -7.84 -10.40 2.50
N LEU A 211 -7.15 -11.20 3.32
CA LEU A 211 -7.77 -12.17 4.23
C LEU A 211 -8.31 -11.54 5.53
N GLU A 212 -8.00 -10.29 5.82
CA GLU A 212 -8.47 -9.61 7.04
C GLU A 212 -9.84 -8.94 6.88
N VAL A 213 -10.40 -8.95 5.67
CA VAL A 213 -11.65 -8.26 5.36
C VAL A 213 -12.70 -9.18 4.74
N GLY A 214 -13.98 -8.80 4.87
CA GLY A 214 -15.08 -9.55 4.26
C GLY A 214 -15.10 -9.45 2.73
N HIS A 215 -14.66 -8.32 2.16
CA HIS A 215 -14.81 -8.03 0.73
C HIS A 215 -13.46 -7.78 0.03
N PRO A 216 -12.60 -8.80 -0.17
CA PRO A 216 -11.38 -8.65 -0.94
C PRO A 216 -11.65 -8.61 -2.45
N THR A 217 -10.92 -7.77 -3.15
CA THR A 217 -10.92 -7.62 -4.60
C THR A 217 -9.50 -7.81 -5.14
N VAL A 218 -9.32 -8.76 -6.05
CA VAL A 218 -8.09 -8.92 -6.81
C VAL A 218 -8.16 -7.98 -8.02
N VAL A 219 -7.17 -7.11 -8.15
CA VAL A 219 -7.05 -6.18 -9.28
C VAL A 219 -6.17 -6.81 -10.35
N GLY A 220 -6.52 -6.62 -11.63
CA GLY A 220 -5.81 -7.26 -12.74
C GLY A 220 -6.06 -8.77 -12.85
N ASP A 221 -5.11 -9.47 -13.51
CA ASP A 221 -5.29 -10.87 -13.93
C ASP A 221 -4.41 -11.85 -13.10
N SER A 222 -4.14 -11.58 -11.83
CA SER A 222 -3.30 -12.41 -10.97
C SER A 222 -4.00 -13.74 -10.61
N ALA A 223 -3.87 -14.74 -11.48
CA ALA A 223 -4.48 -16.06 -11.29
C ALA A 223 -3.98 -16.74 -10.00
N ASP A 224 -2.68 -16.63 -9.67
CA ASP A 224 -2.09 -17.20 -8.46
C ASP A 224 -2.67 -16.58 -7.19
N LEU A 225 -2.80 -15.24 -7.14
CA LEU A 225 -3.44 -14.55 -6.02
C LEU A 225 -4.91 -14.99 -5.86
N LEU A 226 -5.65 -15.04 -6.96
CA LEU A 226 -7.07 -15.42 -6.95
C LEU A 226 -7.28 -16.86 -6.47
N GLU A 227 -6.42 -17.81 -6.91
CA GLU A 227 -6.46 -19.20 -6.48
C GLU A 227 -6.18 -19.33 -4.98
N ARG A 228 -5.10 -18.68 -4.49
CA ARG A 228 -4.73 -18.68 -3.06
C ARG A 228 -5.81 -18.06 -2.18
N LEU A 229 -6.40 -16.96 -2.61
CA LEU A 229 -7.48 -16.30 -1.89
C LEU A 229 -8.71 -17.22 -1.76
N ARG A 230 -9.10 -17.89 -2.86
CA ARG A 230 -10.20 -18.86 -2.86
C ARG A 230 -9.89 -20.07 -1.96
N ALA A 231 -8.66 -20.60 -2.02
CA ALA A 231 -8.23 -21.72 -1.21
C ALA A 231 -8.30 -21.37 0.30
N ALA A 232 -7.72 -20.24 0.69
CA ALA A 232 -7.71 -19.80 2.08
C ALA A 232 -9.13 -19.60 2.66
N ARG A 233 -10.03 -19.04 1.84
CA ARG A 233 -11.44 -18.82 2.27
C ARG A 233 -12.26 -20.10 2.40
N ARG A 234 -11.92 -21.16 1.66
CA ARG A 234 -12.57 -22.48 1.83
C ARG A 234 -12.15 -23.20 3.11
N THR A 235 -10.97 -22.90 3.65
CA THR A 235 -10.39 -23.53 4.84
C THR A 235 -10.64 -22.73 6.13
N ALA A 236 -11.13 -21.50 6.02
CA ALA A 236 -11.51 -20.72 7.19
C ALA A 236 -12.72 -21.36 7.87
N PRO A 237 -12.70 -21.60 9.21
CA PRO A 237 -13.87 -22.04 9.95
C PRO A 237 -14.97 -20.95 9.90
N ALA A 238 -16.20 -21.41 9.77
CA ALA A 238 -17.38 -20.56 9.76
C ALA A 238 -17.61 -19.88 11.12
#